data_2e11a55f27931fa268564055ef48dc94
#
_entry.id   2e11a55f27931fa268564055ef48dc94
#
_cell.length_a   1.000
_cell.length_b   1.000
_cell.length_c   1.000
_cell.angle_alpha   90.00
_cell.angle_beta   90.00
_cell.angle_gamma   90.00
#
_symmetry.space_group_name_H-M   'P 1'
#
loop_
_entity.id
_entity.type
_entity.pdbx_description
1 polymer ?
#
loop_
_entity_poly.entity_id
_entity_poly.type
_entity_poly.pdbx_seq_one_letter_code
_entity_poly.pdbx_strand_id
1 'polypeptide(L)'
;MIELTNPRWNNLAGNYGNGSMVADLIARAKAGAPLGEWYEDLFQSLCHQYTVSEVAYAAAPHLVKIAESPAAPRMELLILLGSCIAFSDPSNFARIPPEFKEDWDASARAAIPLLAELLAEPHSSQAELLNLLFAMAAFNGHSSLARAIEALDPDTE
;
A
#
# COMPACT_ATOMS: atom_id res chain seq x y z
N MET A 1 8.96 -13.20 2.30
CA MET A 1 9.26 -11.78 2.71
C MET A 1 10.76 -11.63 2.93
N ILE A 2 11.41 -10.65 2.28
CA ILE A 2 12.85 -10.35 2.51
C ILE A 2 13.02 -9.47 3.74
N GLU A 3 14.03 -9.75 4.58
CA GLU A 3 14.33 -8.95 5.77
C GLU A 3 14.72 -7.51 5.39
N LEU A 4 14.34 -6.51 6.21
CA LEU A 4 14.61 -5.09 5.91
C LEU A 4 16.10 -4.76 5.80
N THR A 5 16.96 -5.54 6.48
CA THR A 5 18.43 -5.40 6.42
C THR A 5 19.08 -6.14 5.25
N ASN A 6 18.28 -6.83 4.41
CA ASN A 6 18.82 -7.60 3.30
C ASN A 6 19.36 -6.68 2.19
N PRO A 7 20.62 -6.86 1.72
CA PRO A 7 21.19 -6.01 0.68
C PRO A 7 20.45 -6.07 -0.69
N ARG A 8 19.56 -7.04 -0.90
CA ARG A 8 18.69 -7.08 -2.09
C ARG A 8 17.85 -5.83 -2.27
N TRP A 9 17.50 -5.14 -1.18
CA TRP A 9 16.77 -3.88 -1.27
C TRP A 9 17.49 -2.84 -2.14
N ASN A 10 18.84 -2.81 -2.14
CA ASN A 10 19.59 -1.88 -2.96
C ASN A 10 19.38 -2.05 -4.47
N ASN A 11 18.92 -3.24 -4.90
CA ASN A 11 18.72 -3.58 -6.30
C ASN A 11 17.27 -3.41 -6.76
N LEU A 12 16.34 -3.07 -5.85
CA LEU A 12 14.95 -2.83 -6.19
C LEU A 12 14.75 -1.38 -6.61
N ALA A 13 14.05 -1.20 -7.73
CA ALA A 13 13.72 0.12 -8.23
C ALA A 13 12.51 0.70 -7.50
N GLY A 14 12.66 1.91 -6.95
CA GLY A 14 11.58 2.77 -6.48
C GLY A 14 11.26 3.86 -7.51
N ASN A 15 10.11 4.50 -7.41
CA ASN A 15 9.81 5.69 -8.23
C ASN A 15 10.74 6.85 -7.85
N TYR A 16 11.06 6.97 -6.57
CA TYR A 16 12.03 7.91 -6.02
C TYR A 16 13.02 7.16 -5.12
N GLY A 17 14.29 7.23 -5.47
CA GLY A 17 15.34 6.54 -4.73
C GLY A 17 15.43 5.03 -5.04
N ASN A 18 16.13 4.34 -4.18
CA ASN A 18 16.31 2.89 -4.25
C ASN A 18 15.56 2.16 -3.12
N GLY A 19 15.48 0.87 -3.21
CA GLY A 19 14.76 0.07 -2.24
C GLY A 19 15.33 0.13 -0.81
N SER A 20 16.61 0.46 -0.62
CA SER A 20 17.16 0.61 0.74
C SER A 20 16.53 1.80 1.48
N MET A 21 16.24 2.91 0.78
CA MET A 21 15.49 4.01 1.36
C MET A 21 14.08 3.56 1.79
N VAL A 22 13.41 2.76 0.96
CA VAL A 22 12.09 2.19 1.31
C VAL A 22 12.18 1.27 2.52
N ALA A 23 13.20 0.42 2.61
CA ALA A 23 13.42 -0.43 3.77
C ALA A 23 13.62 0.38 5.06
N ASP A 24 14.36 1.51 5.00
CA ASP A 24 14.55 2.42 6.14
C ASP A 24 13.23 3.10 6.55
N LEU A 25 12.40 3.54 5.59
CA LEU A 25 11.09 4.12 5.88
C LEU A 25 10.16 3.09 6.56
N ILE A 26 10.13 1.85 6.07
CA ILE A 26 9.39 0.76 6.70
C ILE A 26 9.91 0.46 8.11
N ALA A 27 11.22 0.50 8.33
CA ALA A 27 11.80 0.31 9.66
C ALA A 27 11.37 1.40 10.64
N ARG A 28 11.29 2.67 10.20
CA ARG A 28 10.74 3.80 11.00
C ARG A 28 9.27 3.57 11.34
N ALA A 29 8.45 3.21 10.34
CA ALA A 29 7.04 2.88 10.55
C ALA A 29 6.87 1.76 11.59
N LYS A 30 7.65 0.68 11.47
CA LYS A 30 7.66 -0.46 12.40
C LYS A 30 8.10 -0.06 13.82
N ALA A 31 8.99 0.92 13.94
CA ALA A 31 9.43 1.46 15.22
C ALA A 31 8.43 2.44 15.86
N GLY A 32 7.31 2.74 15.20
CA GLY A 32 6.28 3.66 15.69
C GLY A 32 6.65 5.14 15.51
N ALA A 33 7.51 5.48 14.55
CA ALA A 33 7.80 6.87 14.22
C ALA A 33 6.51 7.60 13.76
N PRO A 34 6.39 8.92 14.01
CA PRO A 34 5.25 9.72 13.57
C PRO A 34 5.00 9.58 12.06
N LEU A 35 3.72 9.49 11.66
CA LEU A 35 3.30 9.27 10.26
C LEU A 35 3.96 10.24 9.29
N GLY A 36 4.02 11.54 9.62
CA GLY A 36 4.61 12.58 8.79
C GLY A 36 6.13 12.46 8.55
N GLU A 37 6.83 11.55 9.25
CA GLU A 37 8.28 11.37 9.08
C GLU A 37 8.65 10.31 8.02
N TRP A 38 7.66 9.57 7.49
CA TRP A 38 7.95 8.47 6.57
C TRP A 38 6.86 8.21 5.51
N TYR A 39 5.60 8.59 5.76
CA TYR A 39 4.48 8.14 4.92
C TYR A 39 4.53 8.72 3.51
N GLU A 40 4.71 10.03 3.37
CA GLU A 40 4.72 10.68 2.05
C GLU A 40 5.86 10.16 1.17
N ASP A 41 7.08 10.06 1.74
CA ASP A 41 8.24 9.53 1.01
C ASP A 41 8.04 8.06 0.63
N LEU A 42 7.41 7.28 1.50
CA LEU A 42 7.06 5.89 1.23
C LEU A 42 6.03 5.80 0.10
N PHE A 43 4.95 6.59 0.19
CA PHE A 43 3.90 6.63 -0.84
C PHE A 43 4.50 6.96 -2.20
N GLN A 44 5.26 8.04 -2.29
CA GLN A 44 5.90 8.48 -3.54
C GLN A 44 6.87 7.43 -4.12
N SER A 45 7.55 6.69 -3.25
CA SER A 45 8.49 5.64 -3.67
C SER A 45 7.77 4.39 -4.20
N LEU A 46 6.63 4.02 -3.61
CA LEU A 46 5.89 2.81 -3.99
C LEU A 46 4.92 3.05 -5.16
N CYS A 47 4.17 4.17 -5.11
CA CYS A 47 3.14 4.50 -6.09
C CYS A 47 3.12 6.01 -6.36
N HIS A 48 3.67 6.44 -7.48
CA HIS A 48 3.70 7.84 -7.89
C HIS A 48 2.99 8.03 -9.24
N GLN A 49 2.05 8.99 -9.30
CA GLN A 49 1.28 9.32 -10.52
C GLN A 49 0.77 8.06 -11.23
N TYR A 50 0.14 7.17 -10.48
CA TYR A 50 -0.39 5.90 -10.96
C TYR A 50 0.68 4.90 -11.45
N THR A 51 1.95 5.14 -11.13
CA THR A 51 3.06 4.23 -11.44
C THR A 51 3.46 3.45 -10.19
N VAL A 52 3.35 2.14 -10.25
CA VAL A 52 3.77 1.24 -9.17
C VAL A 52 5.19 0.76 -9.41
N SER A 53 6.07 0.97 -8.43
CA SER A 53 7.46 0.57 -8.52
C SER A 53 7.68 -0.89 -8.12
N GLU A 54 8.80 -1.48 -8.56
CA GLU A 54 9.18 -2.85 -8.22
C GLU A 54 9.29 -3.07 -6.71
N VAL A 55 9.78 -2.07 -5.99
CA VAL A 55 9.96 -2.14 -4.54
C VAL A 55 8.65 -2.27 -3.76
N ALA A 56 7.50 -1.88 -4.36
CA ALA A 56 6.18 -2.02 -3.74
C ALA A 56 5.85 -3.49 -3.45
N TYR A 57 6.25 -4.40 -4.33
CA TYR A 57 5.99 -5.83 -4.17
C TYR A 57 6.78 -6.44 -3.00
N ALA A 58 7.99 -5.95 -2.75
CA ALA A 58 8.79 -6.37 -1.60
C ALA A 58 8.32 -5.71 -0.30
N ALA A 59 7.76 -4.49 -0.37
CA ALA A 59 7.27 -3.73 0.78
C ALA A 59 5.95 -4.26 1.34
N ALA A 60 5.05 -4.74 0.49
CA ALA A 60 3.68 -5.10 0.86
C ALA A 60 3.57 -6.02 2.10
N PRO A 61 4.33 -7.14 2.24
CA PRO A 61 4.20 -8.00 3.41
C PRO A 61 4.62 -7.31 4.72
N HIS A 62 5.54 -6.36 4.66
CA HIS A 62 5.92 -5.57 5.84
C HIS A 62 4.82 -4.58 6.24
N LEU A 63 4.23 -3.90 5.27
CA LEU A 63 3.19 -2.89 5.51
C LEU A 63 1.92 -3.52 6.08
N VAL A 64 1.50 -4.68 5.54
CA VAL A 64 0.39 -5.45 6.10
C VAL A 64 0.70 -5.91 7.53
N LYS A 65 1.93 -6.40 7.77
CA LYS A 65 2.35 -6.81 9.13
C LYS A 65 2.35 -5.66 10.13
N ILE A 66 2.69 -4.45 9.72
CA ILE A 66 2.58 -3.25 10.56
C ILE A 66 1.10 -2.94 10.81
N ALA A 67 0.24 -2.99 9.77
CA ALA A 67 -1.19 -2.72 9.86
C ALA A 67 -1.97 -3.71 10.74
N GLU A 68 -1.42 -4.88 11.07
CA GLU A 68 -2.02 -5.80 12.07
C GLU A 68 -2.05 -5.18 13.48
N SER A 69 -1.19 -4.21 13.78
CA SER A 69 -1.17 -3.52 15.07
C SER A 69 -2.26 -2.44 15.14
N PRO A 70 -3.14 -2.45 16.15
CA PRO A 70 -4.12 -1.38 16.34
C PRO A 70 -3.52 0.02 16.57
N ALA A 71 -2.26 0.07 17.01
CA ALA A 71 -1.53 1.33 17.24
C ALA A 71 -0.89 1.89 15.95
N ALA A 72 -0.90 1.14 14.85
CA ALA A 72 -0.35 1.58 13.58
C ALA A 72 -1.36 2.46 12.82
N PRO A 73 -0.90 3.29 11.87
CA PRO A 73 -1.76 4.02 10.93
C PRO A 73 -2.32 3.04 9.88
N ARG A 74 -3.24 2.18 10.32
CA ARG A 74 -3.78 1.04 9.55
C ARG A 74 -4.42 1.49 8.24
N MET A 75 -5.23 2.54 8.32
CA MET A 75 -5.98 3.06 7.18
C MET A 75 -5.03 3.53 6.09
N GLU A 76 -4.06 4.38 6.43
CA GLU A 76 -3.09 4.94 5.49
C GLU A 76 -2.26 3.84 4.82
N LEU A 77 -1.80 2.85 5.58
CA LEU A 77 -1.04 1.72 5.04
C LEU A 77 -1.86 0.87 4.07
N LEU A 78 -3.11 0.59 4.41
CA LEU A 78 -3.98 -0.23 3.57
C LEU A 78 -4.45 0.52 2.33
N ILE A 79 -4.69 1.84 2.41
CA ILE A 79 -5.00 2.68 1.25
C ILE A 79 -3.78 2.75 0.31
N LEU A 80 -2.58 2.95 0.83
CA LEU A 80 -1.35 2.93 0.04
C LEU A 80 -1.19 1.62 -0.74
N LEU A 81 -1.36 0.48 -0.08
CA LEU A 81 -1.30 -0.82 -0.73
C LEU A 81 -2.45 -1.03 -1.74
N GLY A 82 -3.65 -0.55 -1.41
CA GLY A 82 -4.79 -0.53 -2.33
C GLY A 82 -4.48 0.25 -3.61
N SER A 83 -3.81 1.40 -3.48
CA SER A 83 -3.32 2.19 -4.63
C SER A 83 -2.33 1.39 -5.48
N CYS A 84 -1.34 0.73 -4.85
CA CYS A 84 -0.41 -0.12 -5.58
C CYS A 84 -1.12 -1.25 -6.36
N ILE A 85 -2.18 -1.84 -5.81
CA ILE A 85 -2.97 -2.89 -6.49
C ILE A 85 -3.83 -2.30 -7.61
N ALA A 86 -4.56 -1.21 -7.35
CA ALA A 86 -5.49 -0.61 -8.31
C ALA A 86 -4.78 -0.09 -9.56
N PHE A 87 -3.54 0.38 -9.39
CA PHE A 87 -2.73 0.98 -10.46
C PHE A 87 -1.67 0.06 -11.05
N SER A 88 -1.50 -1.16 -10.52
CA SER A 88 -0.66 -2.20 -11.13
C SER A 88 -1.32 -2.74 -12.41
N ASP A 89 -1.31 -1.94 -13.48
CA ASP A 89 -1.84 -2.35 -14.79
C ASP A 89 -0.76 -3.13 -15.55
N PRO A 90 -1.04 -4.36 -16.00
CA PRO A 90 -0.08 -5.17 -16.78
C PRO A 90 0.42 -4.52 -18.06
N SER A 91 -0.31 -3.54 -18.61
CA SER A 91 0.08 -2.84 -19.83
C SER A 91 1.14 -1.74 -19.61
N ASN A 92 1.28 -1.24 -18.39
CA ASN A 92 2.12 -0.08 -18.09
C ASN A 92 3.29 -0.34 -17.14
N PHE A 93 3.39 -1.51 -16.46
CA PHE A 93 4.31 -1.65 -15.34
C PHE A 93 5.06 -2.97 -15.27
N ALA A 94 6.15 -2.90 -14.48
CA ALA A 94 6.94 -4.05 -14.11
C ALA A 94 6.02 -5.18 -13.63
N ARG A 95 6.06 -6.29 -14.32
CA ARG A 95 5.39 -7.51 -13.87
C ARG A 95 5.86 -7.81 -12.47
N ILE A 96 4.94 -8.24 -11.61
CA ILE A 96 5.32 -8.71 -10.27
C ILE A 96 6.48 -9.70 -10.43
N PRO A 97 7.67 -9.42 -9.87
CA PRO A 97 8.77 -10.35 -9.95
C PRO A 97 8.34 -11.71 -9.37
N PRO A 98 8.63 -12.83 -10.03
CA PRO A 98 8.16 -14.15 -9.60
C PRO A 98 8.48 -14.46 -8.13
N GLU A 99 9.61 -13.98 -7.63
CA GLU A 99 10.05 -14.15 -6.24
C GLU A 99 9.22 -13.39 -5.20
N PHE A 100 8.46 -12.37 -5.61
CA PHE A 100 7.57 -11.61 -4.71
C PHE A 100 6.10 -12.00 -4.85
N LYS A 101 5.75 -12.79 -5.87
CA LYS A 101 4.35 -13.09 -6.21
C LYS A 101 3.59 -13.72 -5.06
N GLU A 102 4.17 -14.71 -4.40
CA GLU A 102 3.52 -15.41 -3.29
C GLU A 102 3.30 -14.49 -2.09
N ASP A 103 4.34 -13.72 -1.70
CA ASP A 103 4.27 -12.77 -0.60
C ASP A 103 3.28 -11.64 -0.91
N TRP A 104 3.24 -11.15 -2.15
CA TRP A 104 2.28 -10.14 -2.62
C TRP A 104 0.84 -10.64 -2.51
N ASP A 105 0.55 -11.83 -3.06
CA ASP A 105 -0.79 -12.42 -3.03
C ASP A 105 -1.23 -12.74 -1.58
N ALA A 106 -0.31 -13.16 -0.73
CA ALA A 106 -0.58 -13.39 0.69
C ALA A 106 -0.91 -12.08 1.41
N SER A 107 -0.16 -11.00 1.11
CA SER A 107 -0.40 -9.67 1.67
C SER A 107 -1.77 -9.13 1.27
N ALA A 108 -2.14 -9.26 -0.01
CA ALA A 108 -3.45 -8.85 -0.49
C ALA A 108 -4.59 -9.58 0.26
N ARG A 109 -4.48 -10.89 0.44
CA ARG A 109 -5.47 -11.66 1.21
C ARG A 109 -5.53 -11.27 2.69
N ALA A 110 -4.37 -11.00 3.31
CA ALA A 110 -4.30 -10.63 4.73
C ALA A 110 -4.83 -9.21 5.01
N ALA A 111 -4.79 -8.30 4.02
CA ALA A 111 -5.32 -6.94 4.14
C ALA A 111 -6.86 -6.87 4.17
N ILE A 112 -7.55 -7.81 3.51
CA ILE A 112 -9.03 -7.80 3.40
C ILE A 112 -9.73 -7.79 4.76
N PRO A 113 -9.43 -8.68 5.72
CA PRO A 113 -10.06 -8.64 7.03
C PRO A 113 -9.74 -7.36 7.81
N LEU A 114 -8.54 -6.81 7.68
CA LEU A 114 -8.17 -5.55 8.33
C LEU A 114 -8.97 -4.36 7.78
N LEU A 115 -9.22 -4.33 6.46
CA LEU A 115 -10.09 -3.34 5.84
C LEU A 115 -11.55 -3.50 6.27
N ALA A 116 -12.02 -4.75 6.38
CA ALA A 116 -13.39 -5.01 6.85
C ALA A 116 -13.60 -4.55 8.29
N GLU A 117 -12.61 -4.69 9.17
CA GLU A 117 -12.64 -4.13 10.53
C GLU A 117 -12.75 -2.60 10.48
N LEU A 118 -11.91 -1.92 9.70
CA LEU A 118 -11.95 -0.47 9.57
C LEU A 118 -13.29 0.02 9.00
N LEU A 119 -13.83 -0.64 7.98
CA LEU A 119 -15.15 -0.30 7.40
C LEU A 119 -16.31 -0.47 8.39
N ALA A 120 -16.16 -1.30 9.41
CA ALA A 120 -17.17 -1.48 10.45
C ALA A 120 -17.13 -0.40 11.55
N GLU A 121 -16.08 0.42 11.58
CA GLU A 121 -15.94 1.53 12.53
C GLU A 121 -16.68 2.79 12.03
N PRO A 122 -17.08 3.71 12.93
CA PRO A 122 -17.59 5.01 12.52
C PRO A 122 -16.53 5.83 11.77
N HIS A 123 -16.91 6.41 10.63
CA HIS A 123 -15.99 7.23 9.83
C HIS A 123 -16.15 8.71 10.14
N SER A 124 -15.03 9.45 10.12
CA SER A 124 -14.99 10.88 10.40
C SER A 124 -15.46 11.73 9.20
N SER A 125 -15.38 11.18 7.98
CA SER A 125 -15.74 11.87 6.75
C SER A 125 -16.15 10.90 5.64
N GLN A 126 -16.83 11.42 4.62
CA GLN A 126 -17.13 10.68 3.40
C GLN A 126 -15.85 10.30 2.63
N ALA A 127 -14.83 11.18 2.63
CA ALA A 127 -13.55 10.90 2.01
C ALA A 127 -12.86 9.68 2.63
N GLU A 128 -12.89 9.55 3.96
CA GLU A 128 -12.35 8.37 4.66
C GLU A 128 -13.05 7.09 4.21
N LEU A 129 -14.39 7.10 4.17
CA LEU A 129 -15.18 5.96 3.72
C LEU A 129 -14.86 5.59 2.25
N LEU A 130 -14.78 6.58 1.35
CA LEU A 130 -14.47 6.35 -0.06
C LEU A 130 -13.07 5.74 -0.24
N ASN A 131 -12.08 6.22 0.50
CA ASN A 131 -10.72 5.67 0.48
C ASN A 131 -10.67 4.20 0.95
N LEU A 132 -11.42 3.84 1.98
CA LEU A 132 -11.53 2.45 2.45
C LEU A 132 -12.25 1.56 1.43
N LEU A 133 -13.33 2.05 0.81
CA LEU A 133 -14.05 1.33 -0.25
C LEU A 133 -13.18 1.16 -1.50
N PHE A 134 -12.40 2.19 -1.87
CA PHE A 134 -11.40 2.11 -2.94
C PHE A 134 -10.41 0.97 -2.66
N ALA A 135 -9.79 0.97 -1.48
CA ALA A 135 -8.84 -0.07 -1.10
C ALA A 135 -9.49 -1.46 -1.08
N MET A 136 -10.69 -1.60 -0.52
CA MET A 136 -11.43 -2.86 -0.49
C MET A 136 -11.72 -3.39 -1.91
N ALA A 137 -12.14 -2.52 -2.84
CA ALA A 137 -12.36 -2.90 -4.23
C ALA A 137 -11.07 -3.37 -4.90
N ALA A 138 -9.95 -2.67 -4.68
CA ALA A 138 -8.64 -3.02 -5.22
C ALA A 138 -8.18 -4.41 -4.73
N PHE A 139 -8.24 -4.66 -3.42
CA PHE A 139 -7.82 -5.94 -2.82
C PHE A 139 -8.69 -7.13 -3.25
N ASN A 140 -9.94 -6.90 -3.62
CA ASN A 140 -10.83 -7.91 -4.18
C ASN A 140 -10.69 -8.09 -5.71
N GLY A 141 -9.69 -7.47 -6.33
CA GLY A 141 -9.40 -7.61 -7.77
C GLY A 141 -10.29 -6.75 -8.68
N HIS A 142 -11.04 -5.80 -8.11
CA HIS A 142 -11.94 -4.91 -8.85
C HIS A 142 -11.26 -3.56 -9.15
N SER A 143 -10.09 -3.56 -9.81
CA SER A 143 -9.30 -2.35 -10.08
C SER A 143 -10.06 -1.27 -10.85
N SER A 144 -10.95 -1.64 -11.77
CA SER A 144 -11.80 -0.67 -12.49
C SER A 144 -12.80 0.01 -11.56
N LEU A 145 -13.38 -0.72 -10.61
CA LEU A 145 -14.27 -0.16 -9.59
C LEU A 145 -13.49 0.72 -8.62
N ALA A 146 -12.33 0.28 -8.18
CA ALA A 146 -11.45 1.09 -7.31
C ALA A 146 -11.15 2.44 -7.96
N ARG A 147 -10.71 2.47 -9.22
CA ARG A 147 -10.44 3.72 -9.96
C ARG A 147 -11.70 4.59 -10.15
N ALA A 148 -12.88 3.98 -10.29
CA ALA A 148 -14.12 4.74 -10.37
C ALA A 148 -14.48 5.38 -9.02
N ILE A 149 -14.23 4.70 -7.90
CA ILE A 149 -14.43 5.24 -6.54
C ILE A 149 -13.44 6.39 -6.28
N GLU A 150 -12.18 6.24 -6.66
CA GLU A 150 -11.15 7.28 -6.49
C GLU A 150 -11.48 8.57 -7.25
N ALA A 151 -12.19 8.45 -8.38
CA ALA A 151 -12.63 9.60 -9.17
C ALA A 151 -13.89 10.30 -8.61
N LEU A 152 -14.51 9.78 -7.55
CA LEU A 152 -15.63 10.45 -6.90
C LEU A 152 -15.12 11.63 -6.06
N ASP A 153 -15.79 12.78 -6.22
CA ASP A 153 -15.54 13.94 -5.39
C ASP A 153 -16.34 13.79 -4.07
N PRO A 154 -15.68 13.70 -2.91
CA PRO A 154 -16.38 13.54 -1.64
C PRO A 154 -17.17 14.78 -1.22
N ASP A 155 -16.95 15.93 -1.85
CA ASP A 155 -17.61 17.21 -1.53
C ASP A 155 -18.82 17.52 -2.44
N THR A 156 -19.13 16.65 -3.39
CA THR A 156 -20.36 16.76 -4.21
C THR A 156 -21.54 16.14 -3.47
N GLU A 157 -22.38 16.99 -2.85
CA GLU A 157 -23.74 16.64 -2.41
C GLU A 157 -24.73 16.64 -3.60
#